data_916851819d71451f4928abbc4d9787e9
#
_entry.id   916851819d71451f4928abbc4d9787e9
#
_cell.length_a   1.000
_cell.length_b   1.000
_cell.length_c   1.000
_cell.angle_alpha   90.00
_cell.angle_beta   90.00
_cell.angle_gamma   90.00
#
_symmetry.space_group_name_H-M   'P 1'
#
loop_
_entity.id
_entity.type
_entity.pdbx_description
1 polymer ?
#
loop_
_entity_poly.entity_id
_entity_poly.type
_entity_poly.pdbx_seq_one_letter_code
_entity_poly.pdbx_strand_id
1 'polypeptide(L)'
;MNWNDGIVRPVTLDGLGQRYRRYRLADPEAEEAMAGSLRRWGQLSPVVACVRDEALELIDGFKRWSAAGRIPGMTLSVRVLNVDEPTAKAAILGLNRDQRPARELEEAWVVQGLVRDDGMTQVEAAHLLGRHKSWVCRRLAFLEKLSVAVKEDLRLGLVGPSLARELTRLPTGNQEALLALTRRESLTAQEVSGVIDLLQGASPEQAAFVLQKPREALALVHGVPTALKDPRLSRAGNWLARHLTGALESLVRVENWLRTPNERELHEKDREILKPLLARVGDQASVVAELVLGPNLKQERPS
;
A
#
# COMPACT_ATOMS: atom_id res chain seq x y z
N MET A 1 -22.12 4.67 -18.50
CA MET A 1 -22.58 5.94 -17.91
C MET A 1 -21.53 7.00 -18.21
N ASN A 2 -21.95 8.15 -18.73
CA ASN A 2 -21.04 9.25 -19.07
C ASN A 2 -20.97 10.23 -17.89
N TRP A 3 -19.85 10.24 -17.16
CA TRP A 3 -19.65 11.13 -16.00
C TRP A 3 -19.50 12.62 -16.37
N ASN A 4 -19.51 12.93 -17.67
CA ASN A 4 -19.44 14.29 -18.17
C ASN A 4 -20.83 14.92 -18.35
N ASP A 5 -21.90 14.15 -18.25
CA ASP A 5 -23.26 14.65 -18.35
C ASP A 5 -23.67 15.23 -16.99
N GLY A 6 -24.07 16.48 -16.97
CA GLY A 6 -24.50 17.17 -15.75
C GLY A 6 -24.48 18.69 -15.92
N ILE A 7 -25.35 19.37 -15.17
CA ILE A 7 -25.41 20.83 -15.17
C ILE A 7 -24.25 21.39 -14.33
N VAL A 8 -23.50 22.31 -14.91
CA VAL A 8 -22.42 23.01 -14.23
C VAL A 8 -22.94 24.35 -13.72
N ARG A 9 -22.79 24.60 -12.40
CA ARG A 9 -23.20 25.87 -11.77
C ARG A 9 -22.23 26.25 -10.64
N PRO A 10 -22.10 27.55 -10.32
CA PRO A 10 -21.35 27.99 -9.15
C PRO A 10 -22.11 27.64 -7.86
N VAL A 11 -21.38 27.18 -6.83
CA VAL A 11 -21.91 26.84 -5.52
C VAL A 11 -20.92 27.33 -4.45
N THR A 12 -21.45 27.87 -3.35
CA THR A 12 -20.65 28.22 -2.18
C THR A 12 -20.17 26.95 -1.47
N LEU A 13 -19.09 27.05 -0.71
CA LEU A 13 -18.53 25.88 -0.03
C LEU A 13 -19.52 25.29 0.98
N ASP A 14 -20.27 26.14 1.68
CA ASP A 14 -21.30 25.73 2.66
C ASP A 14 -22.48 25.00 2.01
N GLY A 15 -22.70 25.22 0.70
CA GLY A 15 -23.71 24.52 -0.09
C GLY A 15 -23.30 23.11 -0.53
N LEU A 16 -22.11 22.62 -0.13
CA LEU A 16 -21.57 21.32 -0.49
C LEU A 16 -21.33 20.44 0.71
N GLY A 17 -22.15 19.41 0.88
CA GLY A 17 -21.96 18.37 1.87
C GLY A 17 -20.78 17.47 1.55
N GLN A 18 -20.25 16.78 2.55
CA GLN A 18 -19.06 15.93 2.46
C GLN A 18 -19.35 14.49 2.86
N ARG A 19 -20.55 14.00 2.65
CA ARG A 19 -20.98 12.63 2.98
C ARG A 19 -20.03 11.56 2.47
N TYR A 20 -19.48 11.75 1.26
CA TYR A 20 -18.57 10.79 0.60
C TYR A 20 -17.09 11.02 0.91
N ARG A 21 -16.72 12.03 1.71
CA ARG A 21 -15.31 12.27 2.14
C ARG A 21 -14.72 11.07 2.85
N ARG A 22 -15.53 10.28 3.56
CA ARG A 22 -15.14 9.06 4.26
C ARG A 22 -14.54 7.97 3.37
N TYR A 23 -14.74 8.04 2.05
CA TYR A 23 -14.17 7.11 1.07
C TYR A 23 -12.85 7.59 0.48
N ARG A 24 -12.31 8.71 0.97
CA ARG A 24 -11.07 9.33 0.45
C ARG A 24 -10.05 9.49 1.57
N LEU A 25 -8.79 9.17 1.24
CA LEU A 25 -7.67 9.43 2.14
C LEU A 25 -7.38 10.93 2.22
N ALA A 26 -7.01 11.37 3.42
CA ALA A 26 -6.45 12.70 3.61
C ALA A 26 -5.06 12.77 2.94
N ASP A 27 -4.75 13.94 2.35
CA ASP A 27 -3.48 14.20 1.68
C ASP A 27 -3.16 15.70 1.84
N PRO A 28 -2.68 16.11 3.04
CA PRO A 28 -2.47 17.51 3.38
C PRO A 28 -1.49 18.23 2.43
N GLU A 29 -0.45 17.54 1.97
CA GLU A 29 0.52 18.12 1.02
C GLU A 29 -0.12 18.41 -0.34
N ALA A 30 -0.92 17.48 -0.84
CA ALA A 30 -1.63 17.69 -2.09
C ALA A 30 -2.79 18.72 -1.96
N GLU A 31 -3.36 18.88 -0.77
CA GLU A 31 -4.35 19.94 -0.48
C GLU A 31 -3.68 21.32 -0.47
N GLU A 32 -2.49 21.46 0.10
CA GLU A 32 -1.72 22.71 0.07
C GLU A 32 -1.25 23.08 -1.35
N ALA A 33 -0.71 22.10 -2.08
CA ALA A 33 -0.35 22.28 -3.49
C ALA A 33 -1.57 22.72 -4.33
N MET A 34 -2.75 22.15 -4.05
CA MET A 34 -4.00 22.51 -4.71
C MET A 34 -4.42 23.95 -4.36
N ALA A 35 -4.23 24.40 -3.12
CA ALA A 35 -4.52 25.78 -2.72
C ALA A 35 -3.63 26.79 -3.47
N GLY A 36 -2.35 26.48 -3.64
CA GLY A 36 -1.44 27.26 -4.47
C GLY A 36 -1.86 27.34 -5.94
N SER A 37 -2.31 26.21 -6.49
CA SER A 37 -2.83 26.13 -7.86
C SER A 37 -4.11 26.96 -8.06
N LEU A 38 -5.06 26.87 -7.13
CA LEU A 38 -6.32 27.62 -7.16
C LEU A 38 -6.09 29.13 -7.08
N ARG A 39 -5.16 29.60 -6.24
CA ARG A 39 -4.79 31.02 -6.15
C ARG A 39 -4.19 31.54 -7.46
N ARG A 40 -3.40 30.72 -8.12
CA ARG A 40 -2.67 31.12 -9.34
C ARG A 40 -3.50 31.04 -10.60
N TRP A 41 -4.27 29.98 -10.76
CA TRP A 41 -4.92 29.64 -12.02
C TRP A 41 -6.45 29.62 -11.92
N GLY A 42 -7.01 29.78 -10.73
CA GLY A 42 -8.42 29.55 -10.51
C GLY A 42 -8.80 28.07 -10.64
N GLN A 43 -10.09 27.81 -10.71
CA GLN A 43 -10.61 26.45 -10.90
C GLN A 43 -10.65 26.08 -12.39
N LEU A 44 -9.78 25.16 -12.82
CA LEU A 44 -9.66 24.74 -14.22
C LEU A 44 -10.72 23.70 -14.64
N SER A 45 -11.23 22.92 -13.70
CA SER A 45 -12.26 21.91 -13.95
C SER A 45 -13.28 21.88 -12.81
N PRO A 46 -14.59 21.64 -13.11
CA PRO A 46 -15.59 21.58 -12.06
C PRO A 46 -15.33 20.43 -11.09
N VAL A 47 -15.70 20.61 -9.83
CA VAL A 47 -15.88 19.49 -8.89
C VAL A 47 -17.18 18.78 -9.22
N VAL A 48 -17.36 17.55 -8.73
CA VAL A 48 -18.56 16.75 -9.05
C VAL A 48 -19.35 16.50 -7.78
N ALA A 49 -20.67 16.74 -7.85
CA ALA A 49 -21.60 16.50 -6.76
C ALA A 49 -22.87 15.80 -7.26
N CYS A 50 -23.64 15.24 -6.36
CA CYS A 50 -25.00 14.76 -6.64
C CYS A 50 -25.99 15.35 -5.61
N VAL A 51 -27.29 15.29 -5.94
CA VAL A 51 -28.35 15.68 -5.00
C VAL A 51 -28.68 14.50 -4.09
N ARG A 52 -28.70 14.74 -2.77
CA ARG A 52 -29.15 13.80 -1.73
C ARG A 52 -29.93 14.58 -0.67
N ASP A 53 -31.09 14.06 -0.34
CA ASP A 53 -31.92 14.66 0.72
C ASP A 53 -32.05 16.20 0.56
N GLU A 54 -32.27 16.65 -0.67
CA GLU A 54 -32.34 18.07 -1.11
C GLU A 54 -31.01 18.85 -1.00
N ALA A 55 -29.93 18.24 -0.50
CA ALA A 55 -28.59 18.84 -0.42
C ALA A 55 -27.68 18.39 -1.57
N LEU A 56 -26.67 19.20 -1.89
CA LEU A 56 -25.60 18.82 -2.81
C LEU A 56 -24.48 18.14 -2.02
N GLU A 57 -24.21 16.89 -2.37
CA GLU A 57 -23.14 16.11 -1.76
C GLU A 57 -21.98 15.93 -2.73
N LEU A 58 -20.78 16.32 -2.31
CA LEU A 58 -19.56 16.23 -3.13
C LEU A 58 -19.16 14.79 -3.34
N ILE A 59 -18.96 14.38 -4.60
CA ILE A 59 -18.46 13.05 -5.01
C ILE A 59 -16.97 13.10 -5.37
N ASP A 60 -16.53 14.13 -6.09
CA ASP A 60 -15.14 14.33 -6.48
C ASP A 60 -14.69 15.77 -6.36
N GLY A 61 -13.39 15.97 -6.10
CA GLY A 61 -12.79 17.28 -5.93
C GLY A 61 -12.63 17.71 -4.48
N PHE A 62 -12.59 16.79 -3.52
CA PHE A 62 -12.41 17.08 -2.09
C PHE A 62 -11.16 17.92 -1.80
N LYS A 63 -10.05 17.69 -2.51
CA LYS A 63 -8.83 18.52 -2.38
C LYS A 63 -9.08 19.96 -2.85
N ARG A 64 -9.85 20.15 -3.92
CA ARG A 64 -10.24 21.49 -4.39
C ARG A 64 -11.18 22.19 -3.40
N TRP A 65 -12.11 21.44 -2.85
CA TRP A 65 -13.03 21.97 -1.83
C TRP A 65 -12.26 22.39 -0.57
N SER A 66 -11.38 21.54 -0.04
CA SER A 66 -10.54 21.85 1.12
C SER A 66 -9.61 23.05 0.85
N ALA A 67 -9.00 23.10 -0.32
CA ALA A 67 -8.13 24.20 -0.73
C ALA A 67 -8.90 25.52 -0.92
N ALA A 68 -10.10 25.47 -1.47
CA ALA A 68 -10.97 26.65 -1.66
C ALA A 68 -11.40 27.25 -0.31
N GLY A 69 -11.60 26.43 0.73
CA GLY A 69 -11.89 26.91 2.08
C GLY A 69 -10.77 27.77 2.71
N ARG A 70 -9.56 27.74 2.14
CA ARG A 70 -8.43 28.60 2.53
C ARG A 70 -8.36 29.91 1.74
N ILE A 71 -9.31 30.15 0.83
CA ILE A 71 -9.37 31.34 -0.04
C ILE A 71 -10.67 32.08 0.25
N PRO A 72 -10.63 33.26 0.87
CA PRO A 72 -11.83 34.00 1.24
C PRO A 72 -12.75 34.28 0.05
N GLY A 73 -14.05 34.03 0.21
CA GLY A 73 -15.07 34.32 -0.80
C GLY A 73 -15.06 33.42 -2.04
N MET A 74 -14.26 32.36 -2.05
CA MET A 74 -14.18 31.47 -3.22
C MET A 74 -15.45 30.62 -3.33
N THR A 75 -16.07 30.62 -4.53
CA THR A 75 -17.11 29.67 -4.94
C THR A 75 -16.50 28.62 -5.85
N LEU A 76 -17.10 27.44 -5.89
CA LEU A 76 -16.66 26.38 -6.79
C LEU A 76 -17.67 26.18 -7.95
N SER A 77 -17.14 25.97 -9.13
CA SER A 77 -17.88 25.44 -10.27
C SER A 77 -18.15 23.96 -10.03
N VAL A 78 -19.41 23.56 -9.97
CA VAL A 78 -19.86 22.21 -9.60
C VAL A 78 -20.66 21.60 -10.73
N ARG A 79 -20.24 20.42 -11.17
CA ARG A 79 -21.05 19.56 -12.05
C ARG A 79 -21.97 18.70 -11.20
N VAL A 80 -23.26 18.86 -11.37
CA VAL A 80 -24.27 18.13 -10.62
C VAL A 80 -24.75 16.94 -11.41
N LEU A 81 -24.54 15.73 -10.88
CA LEU A 81 -25.01 14.47 -11.45
C LEU A 81 -26.35 14.08 -10.81
N ASN A 82 -27.25 13.58 -11.66
CA ASN A 82 -28.49 12.97 -11.17
C ASN A 82 -28.30 11.44 -11.16
N VAL A 83 -27.86 10.91 -10.02
CA VAL A 83 -27.51 9.49 -9.82
C VAL A 83 -28.03 8.98 -8.50
N ASP A 84 -28.23 7.69 -8.32
CA ASP A 84 -28.57 7.04 -7.06
C ASP A 84 -27.35 6.91 -6.13
N GLU A 85 -27.57 6.47 -4.89
CA GLU A 85 -26.50 6.34 -3.87
C GLU A 85 -25.40 5.35 -4.28
N PRO A 86 -25.69 4.12 -4.77
CA PRO A 86 -24.66 3.22 -5.24
C PRO A 86 -23.84 3.79 -6.40
N THR A 87 -24.51 4.44 -7.35
CA THR A 87 -23.84 5.06 -8.51
C THR A 87 -22.96 6.24 -8.09
N ALA A 88 -23.39 7.05 -7.11
CA ALA A 88 -22.56 8.12 -6.55
C ALA A 88 -21.26 7.57 -5.92
N LYS A 89 -21.34 6.46 -5.16
CA LYS A 89 -20.17 5.78 -4.62
C LYS A 89 -19.27 5.21 -5.73
N ALA A 90 -19.86 4.60 -6.76
CA ALA A 90 -19.10 4.10 -7.91
C ALA A 90 -18.38 5.22 -8.69
N ALA A 91 -19.01 6.40 -8.77
CA ALA A 91 -18.43 7.57 -9.43
C ALA A 91 -17.12 8.04 -8.76
N ILE A 92 -16.96 7.86 -7.43
CA ILE A 92 -15.72 8.18 -6.72
C ILE A 92 -14.52 7.48 -7.35
N LEU A 93 -14.69 6.22 -7.76
CA LEU A 93 -13.63 5.45 -8.42
C LEU A 93 -13.58 5.74 -9.92
N GLY A 94 -14.75 5.87 -10.56
CA GLY A 94 -14.87 6.09 -12.01
C GLY A 94 -14.23 7.39 -12.48
N LEU A 95 -14.45 8.49 -11.76
CA LEU A 95 -13.94 9.82 -12.09
C LEU A 95 -12.41 9.96 -11.94
N ASN A 96 -11.77 9.06 -11.18
CA ASN A 96 -10.33 9.12 -10.90
C ASN A 96 -9.53 8.03 -11.62
N ARG A 97 -10.15 7.29 -12.54
CA ARG A 97 -9.54 6.11 -13.18
C ARG A 97 -8.29 6.45 -14.00
N ASP A 98 -8.31 7.56 -14.71
CA ASP A 98 -7.26 7.93 -15.66
C ASP A 98 -6.24 8.91 -15.08
N GLN A 99 -6.59 9.60 -13.99
CA GLN A 99 -5.73 10.65 -13.42
C GLN A 99 -4.80 10.16 -12.30
N ARG A 100 -5.29 9.29 -11.45
CA ARG A 100 -4.54 8.53 -10.43
C ARG A 100 -5.33 7.29 -10.08
N PRO A 101 -4.74 6.09 -10.16
CA PRO A 101 -5.43 4.91 -9.68
C PRO A 101 -5.84 5.13 -8.23
N ALA A 102 -7.14 4.89 -7.93
CA ALA A 102 -7.63 4.93 -6.57
C ALA A 102 -6.76 4.00 -5.71
N ARG A 103 -6.36 4.49 -4.54
CA ARG A 103 -5.58 3.67 -3.62
C ARG A 103 -6.42 2.47 -3.20
N GLU A 104 -5.80 1.32 -3.07
CA GLU A 104 -6.46 0.04 -2.74
C GLU A 104 -7.44 0.17 -1.57
N LEU A 105 -7.12 1.02 -0.61
CA LEU A 105 -7.95 1.29 0.56
C LEU A 105 -9.22 2.09 0.20
N GLU A 106 -9.12 3.12 -0.65
CA GLU A 106 -10.27 3.89 -1.12
C GLU A 106 -11.22 3.00 -1.93
N GLU A 107 -10.67 2.13 -2.77
CA GLU A 107 -11.42 1.09 -3.47
C GLU A 107 -12.15 0.16 -2.49
N ALA A 108 -11.44 -0.28 -1.44
CA ALA A 108 -11.99 -1.17 -0.43
C ALA A 108 -13.14 -0.50 0.37
N TRP A 109 -13.01 0.77 0.73
CA TRP A 109 -14.07 1.52 1.40
C TRP A 109 -15.31 1.71 0.53
N VAL A 110 -15.13 2.05 -0.76
CA VAL A 110 -16.26 2.15 -1.70
C VAL A 110 -16.95 0.79 -1.84
N VAL A 111 -16.19 -0.28 -2.03
CA VAL A 111 -16.73 -1.64 -2.12
C VAL A 111 -17.48 -2.03 -0.85
N GLN A 112 -16.93 -1.70 0.33
CA GLN A 112 -17.59 -1.95 1.61
C GLN A 112 -18.91 -1.18 1.70
N GLY A 113 -18.92 0.10 1.30
CA GLY A 113 -20.13 0.93 1.27
C GLY A 113 -21.22 0.35 0.37
N LEU A 114 -20.85 -0.11 -0.84
CA LEU A 114 -21.80 -0.73 -1.77
C LEU A 114 -22.39 -2.05 -1.21
N VAL A 115 -21.53 -2.89 -0.63
CA VAL A 115 -21.98 -4.24 -0.20
C VAL A 115 -22.62 -4.20 1.19
N ARG A 116 -22.10 -3.42 2.15
CA ARG A 116 -22.57 -3.41 3.55
C ARG A 116 -23.60 -2.34 3.84
N ASP A 117 -23.42 -1.12 3.31
CA ASP A 117 -24.33 -0.01 3.60
C ASP A 117 -25.53 -0.01 2.63
N ASP A 118 -25.27 -0.30 1.32
CA ASP A 118 -26.34 -0.29 0.30
C ASP A 118 -26.95 -1.69 0.06
N GLY A 119 -26.45 -2.73 0.72
CA GLY A 119 -27.01 -4.08 0.63
C GLY A 119 -26.79 -4.80 -0.71
N MET A 120 -25.91 -4.30 -1.58
CA MET A 120 -25.61 -4.92 -2.87
C MET A 120 -24.89 -6.26 -2.69
N THR A 121 -25.21 -7.21 -3.55
CA THR A 121 -24.37 -8.40 -3.67
C THR A 121 -23.00 -8.08 -4.26
N GLN A 122 -22.01 -8.91 -4.01
CA GLN A 122 -20.67 -8.73 -4.57
C GLN A 122 -20.66 -8.77 -6.11
N VAL A 123 -21.64 -9.46 -6.72
CA VAL A 123 -21.79 -9.53 -8.17
C VAL A 123 -22.33 -8.22 -8.73
N GLU A 124 -23.37 -7.66 -8.12
CA GLU A 124 -23.95 -6.37 -8.50
C GLU A 124 -22.91 -5.23 -8.33
N ALA A 125 -22.20 -5.19 -7.20
CA ALA A 125 -21.12 -4.23 -6.96
C ALA A 125 -20.00 -4.38 -8.01
N ALA A 126 -19.64 -5.60 -8.38
CA ALA A 126 -18.65 -5.85 -9.42
C ALA A 126 -19.13 -5.33 -10.79
N HIS A 127 -20.37 -5.59 -11.14
CA HIS A 127 -20.98 -5.12 -12.38
C HIS A 127 -21.03 -3.59 -12.42
N LEU A 128 -21.49 -2.95 -11.35
CA LEU A 128 -21.56 -1.48 -11.24
C LEU A 128 -20.19 -0.81 -11.38
N LEU A 129 -19.15 -1.41 -10.79
CA LEU A 129 -17.79 -0.90 -10.83
C LEU A 129 -17.02 -1.27 -12.11
N GLY A 130 -17.60 -2.09 -12.99
CA GLY A 130 -16.93 -2.63 -14.18
C GLY A 130 -15.71 -3.47 -13.81
N ARG A 131 -15.84 -4.31 -12.77
CA ARG A 131 -14.80 -5.18 -12.24
C ARG A 131 -15.26 -6.62 -12.15
N HIS A 132 -14.33 -7.56 -11.99
CA HIS A 132 -14.67 -8.96 -11.72
C HIS A 132 -15.01 -9.18 -10.24
N LYS A 133 -15.93 -10.11 -9.93
CA LYS A 133 -16.33 -10.47 -8.55
C LYS A 133 -15.13 -10.73 -7.64
N SER A 134 -14.08 -11.41 -8.13
CA SER A 134 -12.88 -11.71 -7.34
C SER A 134 -12.11 -10.45 -6.91
N TRP A 135 -12.20 -9.36 -7.68
CA TRP A 135 -11.64 -8.08 -7.28
C TRP A 135 -12.40 -7.50 -6.08
N VAL A 136 -13.75 -7.53 -6.12
CA VAL A 136 -14.61 -7.10 -5.00
C VAL A 136 -14.31 -7.92 -3.75
N CYS A 137 -14.23 -9.26 -3.87
CA CYS A 137 -13.86 -10.13 -2.75
C CYS A 137 -12.53 -9.75 -2.11
N ARG A 138 -11.48 -9.48 -2.92
CA ARG A 138 -10.16 -9.07 -2.39
C ARG A 138 -10.22 -7.73 -1.66
N ARG A 139 -11.00 -6.76 -2.13
CA ARG A 139 -11.16 -5.44 -1.47
C ARG A 139 -11.88 -5.56 -0.13
N LEU A 140 -12.92 -6.38 -0.05
CA LEU A 140 -13.60 -6.67 1.22
C LEU A 140 -12.66 -7.38 2.20
N ALA A 141 -12.00 -8.45 1.74
CA ALA A 141 -11.07 -9.22 2.57
C ALA A 141 -9.91 -8.36 3.13
N PHE A 142 -9.45 -7.37 2.37
CA PHE A 142 -8.44 -6.43 2.85
C PHE A 142 -8.91 -5.67 4.11
N LEU A 143 -10.12 -5.10 4.07
CA LEU A 143 -10.66 -4.39 5.23
C LEU A 143 -11.04 -5.33 6.40
N GLU A 144 -11.56 -6.51 6.11
CA GLU A 144 -11.94 -7.48 7.13
C GLU A 144 -10.74 -7.98 7.95
N LYS A 145 -9.56 -8.04 7.34
CA LYS A 145 -8.31 -8.43 7.99
C LYS A 145 -7.69 -7.35 8.88
N LEU A 146 -8.13 -6.11 8.80
CA LEU A 146 -7.60 -5.02 9.62
C LEU A 146 -8.41 -4.85 10.91
N SER A 147 -7.73 -4.60 12.03
CA SER A 147 -8.38 -4.23 13.29
C SER A 147 -9.10 -2.88 13.18
N VAL A 148 -10.03 -2.62 14.09
CA VAL A 148 -10.79 -1.36 14.11
C VAL A 148 -9.84 -0.17 14.30
N ALA A 149 -8.86 -0.29 15.20
CA ALA A 149 -7.88 0.75 15.48
C ALA A 149 -7.02 1.09 14.25
N VAL A 150 -6.54 0.07 13.52
CA VAL A 150 -5.76 0.29 12.28
C VAL A 150 -6.61 0.95 11.20
N LYS A 151 -7.90 0.61 11.06
CA LYS A 151 -8.81 1.27 10.12
C LYS A 151 -8.99 2.75 10.43
N GLU A 152 -9.11 3.09 11.71
CA GLU A 152 -9.25 4.47 12.13
C GLU A 152 -7.97 5.28 11.92
N ASP A 153 -6.82 4.72 12.28
CA ASP A 153 -5.51 5.33 12.01
C ASP A 153 -5.26 5.58 10.51
N LEU A 154 -5.75 4.67 9.66
CA LEU A 154 -5.71 4.86 8.21
C LEU A 154 -6.58 6.03 7.75
N ARG A 155 -7.78 6.19 8.32
CA ARG A 155 -8.68 7.31 8.01
C ARG A 155 -8.07 8.64 8.41
N LEU A 156 -7.41 8.67 9.56
CA LEU A 156 -6.73 9.84 10.09
C LEU A 156 -5.40 10.14 9.38
N GLY A 157 -4.92 9.23 8.51
CA GLY A 157 -3.63 9.37 7.83
C GLY A 157 -2.43 9.06 8.72
N LEU A 158 -2.65 8.52 9.92
CA LEU A 158 -1.60 8.13 10.88
C LEU A 158 -0.88 6.84 10.47
N VAL A 159 -1.52 6.04 9.64
CA VAL A 159 -0.97 4.81 9.05
C VAL A 159 -1.05 4.92 7.53
N GLY A 160 0.06 4.67 6.85
CA GLY A 160 0.09 4.65 5.40
C GLY A 160 -0.45 3.34 4.81
N PRO A 161 -0.95 3.33 3.55
CA PRO A 161 -1.51 2.13 2.91
C PRO A 161 -0.54 0.95 2.80
N SER A 162 0.77 1.23 2.65
CA SER A 162 1.80 0.19 2.59
C SER A 162 1.93 -0.54 3.92
N LEU A 163 1.98 0.19 5.03
CA LEU A 163 2.01 -0.38 6.37
C LEU A 163 0.74 -1.17 6.68
N ALA A 164 -0.44 -0.64 6.33
CA ALA A 164 -1.70 -1.34 6.50
C ALA A 164 -1.74 -2.69 5.78
N ARG A 165 -1.17 -2.75 4.57
CA ARG A 165 -1.08 -4.00 3.81
C ARG A 165 -0.21 -5.03 4.54
N GLU A 166 0.93 -4.63 5.10
CA GLU A 166 1.76 -5.54 5.90
C GLU A 166 1.01 -6.03 7.14
N LEU A 167 0.30 -5.15 7.84
CA LEU A 167 -0.50 -5.51 9.01
C LEU A 167 -1.58 -6.57 8.72
N THR A 168 -2.13 -6.65 7.48
CA THR A 168 -3.11 -7.72 7.13
C THR A 168 -2.53 -9.13 7.16
N ARG A 169 -1.21 -9.27 7.25
CA ARG A 169 -0.52 -10.57 7.35
C ARG A 169 -0.56 -11.14 8.77
N LEU A 170 -0.93 -10.31 9.75
CA LEU A 170 -1.08 -10.70 11.15
C LEU A 170 -2.55 -10.90 11.53
N PRO A 171 -2.83 -11.76 12.51
CA PRO A 171 -4.11 -11.78 13.19
C PRO A 171 -4.47 -10.40 13.74
N THR A 172 -5.75 -10.04 13.71
CA THR A 172 -6.23 -8.71 14.12
C THR A 172 -5.79 -8.32 15.54
N GLY A 173 -5.73 -9.30 16.47
CA GLY A 173 -5.29 -9.06 17.86
C GLY A 173 -3.83 -8.65 18.01
N ASN A 174 -2.98 -8.94 17.04
CA ASN A 174 -1.54 -8.63 17.10
C ASN A 174 -1.18 -7.32 16.36
N GLN A 175 -2.10 -6.78 15.59
CA GLN A 175 -1.84 -5.62 14.73
C GLN A 175 -1.58 -4.34 15.54
N GLU A 176 -2.32 -4.15 16.63
CA GLU A 176 -2.18 -2.95 17.47
C GLU A 176 -0.84 -2.94 18.21
N ALA A 177 -0.39 -4.10 18.70
CA ALA A 177 0.91 -4.23 19.35
C ALA A 177 2.06 -3.92 18.37
N LEU A 178 1.98 -4.43 17.14
CA LEU A 178 2.98 -4.13 16.12
C LEU A 178 2.89 -2.66 15.66
N LEU A 179 1.71 -2.08 15.58
CA LEU A 179 1.55 -0.67 15.25
C LEU A 179 2.16 0.24 16.33
N ALA A 180 1.96 -0.09 17.62
CA ALA A 180 2.60 0.62 18.74
C ALA A 180 4.13 0.51 18.69
N LEU A 181 4.65 -0.69 18.39
CA LEU A 181 6.08 -0.92 18.16
C LEU A 181 6.60 -0.08 17.01
N THR A 182 5.89 -0.09 15.88
CA THR A 182 6.25 0.68 14.67
C THR A 182 6.39 2.17 14.97
N ARG A 183 5.48 2.73 15.76
CA ARG A 183 5.52 4.14 16.18
C ARG A 183 6.67 4.43 17.13
N ARG A 184 6.85 3.57 18.16
CA ARG A 184 7.91 3.72 19.14
C ARG A 184 9.30 3.71 18.52
N GLU A 185 9.53 2.79 17.60
CA GLU A 185 10.81 2.58 16.93
C GLU A 185 10.93 3.33 15.58
N SER A 186 9.88 4.02 15.14
CA SER A 186 9.83 4.68 13.81
C SER A 186 10.21 3.72 12.67
N LEU A 187 9.62 2.52 12.67
CA LEU A 187 9.91 1.50 11.66
C LEU A 187 9.29 1.86 10.31
N THR A 188 10.03 1.64 9.25
CA THR A 188 9.53 1.72 7.87
C THR A 188 8.62 0.53 7.56
N ALA A 189 7.79 0.63 6.51
CA ALA A 189 6.95 -0.49 6.07
C ALA A 189 7.77 -1.74 5.70
N GLN A 190 8.99 -1.56 5.20
CA GLN A 190 9.90 -2.66 4.88
C GLN A 190 10.45 -3.32 6.14
N GLU A 191 10.85 -2.54 7.17
CA GLU A 191 11.27 -3.09 8.47
C GLU A 191 10.11 -3.82 9.15
N VAL A 192 8.88 -3.30 9.08
CA VAL A 192 7.67 -3.97 9.58
C VAL A 192 7.42 -5.29 8.87
N SER A 193 7.59 -5.35 7.54
CA SER A 193 7.49 -6.60 6.79
C SER A 193 8.48 -7.64 7.31
N GLY A 194 9.74 -7.24 7.51
CA GLY A 194 10.77 -8.11 8.07
C GLY A 194 10.46 -8.57 9.51
N VAL A 195 9.95 -7.66 10.35
CA VAL A 195 9.51 -8.03 11.72
C VAL A 195 8.37 -9.06 11.68
N ILE A 196 7.41 -8.90 10.77
CA ILE A 196 6.33 -9.87 10.58
C ILE A 196 6.89 -11.23 10.16
N ASP A 197 7.83 -11.24 9.19
CA ASP A 197 8.48 -12.48 8.74
C ASP A 197 9.17 -13.20 9.90
N LEU A 198 9.85 -12.46 10.80
CA LEU A 198 10.49 -13.02 11.98
C LEU A 198 9.50 -13.55 13.02
N LEU A 199 8.36 -12.89 13.18
CA LEU A 199 7.33 -13.32 14.14
C LEU A 199 6.57 -14.56 13.66
N GLN A 200 6.52 -14.80 12.34
CA GLN A 200 5.89 -15.98 11.76
C GLN A 200 6.77 -17.22 12.03
N GLY A 201 6.37 -18.03 12.98
CA GLY A 201 7.08 -19.25 13.39
C GLY A 201 8.11 -19.06 14.50
N ALA A 202 8.22 -17.86 15.10
CA ALA A 202 9.07 -17.62 16.24
C ALA A 202 8.56 -18.31 17.50
N SER A 203 9.48 -18.83 18.33
CA SER A 203 9.16 -19.21 19.70
C SER A 203 8.73 -18.01 20.55
N PRO A 204 8.04 -18.19 21.68
CA PRO A 204 7.66 -17.07 22.55
C PRO A 204 8.85 -16.19 22.97
N GLU A 205 10.02 -16.79 23.22
CA GLU A 205 11.24 -16.07 23.58
C GLU A 205 11.81 -15.26 22.41
N GLN A 206 11.83 -15.87 21.22
CA GLN A 206 12.24 -15.18 19.99
C GLN A 206 11.30 -14.04 19.64
N ALA A 207 10.00 -14.24 19.75
CA ALA A 207 8.99 -13.20 19.53
C ALA A 207 9.15 -12.03 20.51
N ALA A 208 9.41 -12.32 21.80
CA ALA A 208 9.69 -11.30 22.81
C ALA A 208 10.94 -10.47 22.45
N PHE A 209 12.02 -11.12 22.01
CA PHE A 209 13.25 -10.44 21.57
C PHE A 209 12.99 -9.54 20.34
N VAL A 210 12.29 -10.06 19.32
CA VAL A 210 11.93 -9.30 18.11
C VAL A 210 11.10 -8.05 18.46
N LEU A 211 10.13 -8.19 19.37
CA LEU A 211 9.29 -7.07 19.79
C LEU A 211 10.04 -6.06 20.69
N GLN A 212 11.03 -6.51 21.45
CA GLN A 212 11.84 -5.63 22.30
C GLN A 212 12.92 -4.89 21.51
N LYS A 213 13.56 -5.56 20.53
CA LYS A 213 14.72 -5.07 19.78
C LYS A 213 14.58 -5.37 18.28
N PRO A 214 13.59 -4.78 17.59
CA PRO A 214 13.26 -5.17 16.23
C PRO A 214 14.41 -4.96 15.23
N ARG A 215 15.18 -3.87 15.36
CA ARG A 215 16.31 -3.62 14.45
C ARG A 215 17.49 -4.53 14.69
N GLU A 216 17.77 -4.90 15.95
CA GLU A 216 18.79 -5.91 16.27
C GLU A 216 18.37 -7.27 15.71
N ALA A 217 17.11 -7.66 15.89
CA ALA A 217 16.58 -8.91 15.36
C ALA A 217 16.65 -8.96 13.83
N LEU A 218 16.27 -7.88 13.16
CA LEU A 218 16.40 -7.75 11.71
C LEU A 218 17.87 -7.84 11.25
N ALA A 219 18.79 -7.20 11.95
CA ALA A 219 20.22 -7.24 11.64
C ALA A 219 20.81 -8.65 11.79
N LEU A 220 20.37 -9.40 12.82
CA LEU A 220 20.82 -10.79 13.06
C LEU A 220 20.40 -11.74 11.92
N VAL A 221 19.18 -11.53 11.37
CA VAL A 221 18.67 -12.40 10.30
C VAL A 221 19.16 -11.95 8.93
N HIS A 222 19.28 -10.65 8.73
CA HIS A 222 19.72 -10.14 7.45
C HIS A 222 21.24 -10.25 7.25
N GLY A 223 22.04 -10.49 8.30
CA GLY A 223 23.51 -10.77 8.21
C GLY A 223 24.30 -9.90 7.21
N VAL A 224 23.59 -9.09 6.47
CA VAL A 224 24.06 -8.20 5.40
C VAL A 224 23.53 -6.81 5.73
N PRO A 225 24.36 -5.80 5.89
CA PRO A 225 23.90 -4.44 6.09
C PRO A 225 22.95 -4.08 4.94
N THR A 226 21.71 -3.71 5.26
CA THR A 226 20.79 -3.10 4.27
C THR A 226 21.57 -1.95 3.66
N ALA A 227 21.96 -2.09 2.39
CA ALA A 227 22.92 -1.19 1.75
C ALA A 227 22.33 0.22 1.67
N LEU A 228 22.51 0.99 2.73
CA LEU A 228 22.51 2.44 2.67
C LEU A 228 23.43 2.79 1.49
N LYS A 229 22.99 3.71 0.65
CA LYS A 229 23.78 4.21 -0.48
C LYS A 229 25.21 4.50 -0.01
N ASP A 230 26.15 3.62 -0.39
CA ASP A 230 27.56 3.81 -0.03
C ASP A 230 28.12 4.96 -0.86
N PRO A 231 28.54 6.06 -0.22
CA PRO A 231 29.06 7.24 -0.92
C PRO A 231 30.34 6.95 -1.69
N ARG A 232 31.05 5.85 -1.40
CA ARG A 232 32.26 5.39 -2.10
C ARG A 232 31.96 4.72 -3.43
N LEU A 233 30.70 4.27 -3.63
CA LEU A 233 30.29 3.61 -4.85
C LEU A 233 29.65 4.59 -5.84
N SER A 234 29.92 4.39 -7.13
CA SER A 234 29.22 5.06 -8.20
C SER A 234 27.70 4.76 -8.17
N ARG A 235 26.92 5.46 -8.99
CA ARG A 235 25.48 5.14 -9.16
C ARG A 235 25.26 3.70 -9.61
N ALA A 236 26.10 3.20 -10.55
CA ALA A 236 26.04 1.81 -11.03
C ALA A 236 26.48 0.84 -9.92
N GLY A 237 27.54 1.16 -9.16
CA GLY A 237 28.00 0.36 -8.03
C GLY A 237 26.95 0.23 -6.94
N ASN A 238 26.25 1.30 -6.58
CA ASN A 238 25.16 1.27 -5.62
C ASN A 238 23.92 0.47 -6.14
N TRP A 239 23.67 0.53 -7.46
CA TRP A 239 22.64 -0.29 -8.07
C TRP A 239 23.00 -1.77 -7.95
N LEU A 240 24.22 -2.12 -8.32
CA LEU A 240 24.72 -3.51 -8.25
C LEU A 240 24.77 -4.04 -6.81
N ALA A 241 25.28 -3.25 -5.86
CA ALA A 241 25.31 -3.61 -4.44
C ALA A 241 23.92 -3.95 -3.93
N ARG A 242 22.89 -3.14 -4.25
CA ARG A 242 21.51 -3.38 -3.85
C ARG A 242 20.98 -4.72 -4.39
N HIS A 243 21.24 -5.02 -5.66
CA HIS A 243 20.75 -6.26 -6.27
C HIS A 243 21.49 -7.50 -5.74
N LEU A 244 22.80 -7.40 -5.51
CA LEU A 244 23.58 -8.47 -4.88
C LEU A 244 23.14 -8.72 -3.44
N THR A 245 22.89 -7.66 -2.65
CA THR A 245 22.36 -7.77 -1.31
C THR A 245 21.01 -8.49 -1.31
N GLY A 246 20.08 -8.11 -2.19
CA GLY A 246 18.78 -8.77 -2.29
C GLY A 246 18.87 -10.26 -2.70
N ALA A 247 19.80 -10.62 -3.57
CA ALA A 247 20.04 -12.01 -3.94
C ALA A 247 20.59 -12.81 -2.73
N LEU A 248 21.55 -12.24 -2.00
CA LEU A 248 22.13 -12.84 -0.81
C LEU A 248 21.08 -13.03 0.30
N GLU A 249 20.24 -12.01 0.54
CA GLU A 249 19.11 -12.11 1.48
C GLU A 249 18.15 -13.25 1.13
N SER A 250 17.90 -13.46 -0.16
CA SER A 250 17.05 -14.55 -0.62
C SER A 250 17.69 -15.92 -0.37
N LEU A 251 18.99 -16.05 -0.59
CA LEU A 251 19.74 -17.29 -0.32
C LEU A 251 19.82 -17.59 1.20
N VAL A 252 20.09 -16.58 2.02
CA VAL A 252 20.10 -16.71 3.49
C VAL A 252 18.72 -17.14 4.01
N ARG A 253 17.64 -16.64 3.43
CA ARG A 253 16.28 -17.05 3.78
C ARG A 253 16.02 -18.53 3.47
N VAL A 254 16.48 -19.00 2.33
CA VAL A 254 16.41 -20.43 1.97
C VAL A 254 17.27 -21.28 2.91
N GLU A 255 18.49 -20.84 3.22
CA GLU A 255 19.37 -21.53 4.16
C GLU A 255 18.72 -21.64 5.54
N ASN A 256 18.19 -20.53 6.09
CA ASN A 256 17.51 -20.53 7.38
C ASN A 256 16.31 -21.47 7.38
N TRP A 257 15.51 -21.49 6.30
CA TRP A 257 14.38 -22.40 6.17
C TRP A 257 14.85 -23.88 6.19
N LEU A 258 15.94 -24.19 5.50
CA LEU A 258 16.53 -25.55 5.47
C LEU A 258 17.13 -25.97 6.85
N ARG A 259 17.51 -25.02 7.70
CA ARG A 259 18.00 -25.29 9.07
C ARG A 259 16.88 -25.49 10.09
N THR A 260 15.62 -25.27 9.71
CA THR A 260 14.46 -25.49 10.58
C THR A 260 13.91 -26.91 10.46
N PRO A 261 13.02 -27.35 11.39
CA PRO A 261 12.32 -28.64 11.26
C PRO A 261 11.52 -28.81 9.95
N ASN A 262 11.23 -27.74 9.23
CA ASN A 262 10.55 -27.76 7.94
C ASN A 262 11.35 -28.52 6.87
N GLU A 263 12.67 -28.70 7.04
CA GLU A 263 13.48 -29.56 6.14
C GLU A 263 12.92 -30.99 6.08
N ARG A 264 12.29 -31.47 7.18
CA ARG A 264 11.68 -32.80 7.23
C ARG A 264 10.46 -32.95 6.33
N GLU A 265 9.86 -31.85 5.90
CA GLU A 265 8.73 -31.82 4.95
C GLU A 265 9.19 -31.96 3.50
N LEU A 266 10.51 -31.78 3.21
CA LEU A 266 11.07 -32.02 1.88
C LEU A 266 11.23 -33.50 1.61
N HIS A 267 10.38 -34.04 0.75
CA HIS A 267 10.49 -35.38 0.26
C HIS A 267 11.67 -35.55 -0.71
N GLU A 268 12.16 -36.74 -0.86
CA GLU A 268 13.27 -37.06 -1.78
C GLU A 268 12.95 -36.66 -3.22
N LYS A 269 11.69 -36.81 -3.63
CA LYS A 269 11.20 -36.36 -4.93
C LYS A 269 11.30 -34.85 -5.13
N ASP A 270 11.08 -34.06 -4.10
CA ASP A 270 11.23 -32.59 -4.18
C ASP A 270 12.68 -32.21 -4.34
N ARG A 271 13.60 -32.90 -3.65
CA ARG A 271 15.06 -32.71 -3.76
C ARG A 271 15.55 -32.99 -5.18
N GLU A 272 15.07 -34.05 -5.81
CA GLU A 272 15.40 -34.39 -7.22
C GLU A 272 14.88 -33.29 -8.19
N ILE A 273 13.66 -32.82 -8.01
CA ILE A 273 13.08 -31.78 -8.87
C ILE A 273 13.82 -30.43 -8.71
N LEU A 274 14.26 -30.11 -7.48
CA LEU A 274 14.95 -28.85 -7.17
C LEU A 274 16.43 -28.85 -7.55
N LYS A 275 17.07 -30.00 -7.70
CA LYS A 275 18.49 -30.15 -8.02
C LYS A 275 18.95 -29.33 -9.24
N PRO A 276 18.25 -29.30 -10.38
CA PRO A 276 18.64 -28.48 -11.54
C PRO A 276 18.56 -26.99 -11.26
N LEU A 277 17.56 -26.55 -10.42
CA LEU A 277 17.41 -25.15 -10.05
C LEU A 277 18.57 -24.69 -9.16
N LEU A 278 18.96 -25.52 -8.19
CA LEU A 278 20.09 -25.23 -7.30
C LEU A 278 21.41 -25.14 -8.07
N ALA A 279 21.64 -26.05 -9.03
CA ALA A 279 22.79 -25.97 -9.89
C ALA A 279 22.83 -24.64 -10.67
N ARG A 280 21.72 -24.24 -11.28
CA ARG A 280 21.63 -22.96 -12.01
C ARG A 280 21.87 -21.74 -11.13
N VAL A 281 21.43 -21.75 -9.87
CA VAL A 281 21.70 -20.66 -8.92
C VAL A 281 23.21 -20.55 -8.66
N GLY A 282 23.89 -21.66 -8.42
CA GLY A 282 25.36 -21.72 -8.25
C GLY A 282 26.11 -21.22 -9.46
N ASP A 283 25.74 -21.70 -10.65
CA ASP A 283 26.36 -21.29 -11.91
C ASP A 283 26.17 -19.80 -12.17
N GLN A 284 24.96 -19.27 -11.97
CA GLN A 284 24.68 -17.87 -12.19
C GLN A 284 25.43 -16.97 -11.21
N ALA A 285 25.55 -17.38 -9.94
CA ALA A 285 26.34 -16.66 -8.94
C ALA A 285 27.82 -16.59 -9.34
N SER A 286 28.39 -17.69 -9.88
CA SER A 286 29.75 -17.73 -10.37
C SER A 286 29.99 -16.82 -11.56
N VAL A 287 29.06 -16.81 -12.52
CA VAL A 287 29.11 -15.90 -13.69
C VAL A 287 29.08 -14.45 -13.27
N VAL A 288 28.18 -14.10 -12.34
CA VAL A 288 28.07 -12.71 -11.81
C VAL A 288 29.38 -12.32 -11.12
N ALA A 289 29.95 -13.19 -10.30
CA ALA A 289 31.23 -12.92 -9.65
C ALA A 289 32.36 -12.67 -10.66
N GLU A 290 32.48 -13.51 -11.72
CA GLU A 290 33.46 -13.33 -12.79
C GLU A 290 33.28 -12.01 -13.55
N LEU A 291 32.06 -11.63 -13.86
CA LEU A 291 31.76 -10.38 -14.57
C LEU A 291 32.08 -9.13 -13.75
N VAL A 292 31.90 -9.18 -12.44
CA VAL A 292 32.11 -8.02 -11.55
C VAL A 292 33.57 -7.89 -11.13
N LEU A 293 34.23 -9.00 -10.84
CA LEU A 293 35.57 -9.04 -10.24
C LEU A 293 36.69 -9.27 -11.27
N GLY A 294 36.33 -9.67 -12.48
CA GLY A 294 37.31 -10.06 -13.52
C GLY A 294 37.98 -11.41 -13.25
N PRO A 295 38.75 -11.93 -14.21
CA PRO A 295 39.30 -13.31 -14.17
C PRO A 295 40.38 -13.58 -13.11
N ASN A 296 40.86 -12.59 -12.35
CA ASN A 296 42.04 -12.71 -11.50
C ASN A 296 41.81 -13.11 -10.04
N LEU A 297 40.58 -13.38 -9.58
CA LEU A 297 40.27 -13.66 -8.16
C LEU A 297 40.19 -15.15 -7.79
N LYS A 298 40.66 -16.07 -8.65
CA LYS A 298 40.73 -17.51 -8.29
C LYS A 298 41.89 -17.88 -7.37
N GLN A 299 42.76 -16.95 -6.93
CA GLN A 299 43.99 -17.28 -6.20
C GLN A 299 44.02 -16.94 -4.71
N GLU A 300 42.97 -16.33 -4.13
CA GLU A 300 42.97 -16.05 -2.67
C GLU A 300 41.84 -16.78 -1.97
N ARG A 301 41.92 -18.11 -1.88
CA ARG A 301 41.29 -18.84 -0.75
C ARG A 301 42.38 -19.15 0.25
N PRO A 302 42.35 -18.58 1.48
CA PRO A 302 43.20 -19.04 2.55
C PRO A 302 42.82 -20.47 2.92
N SER A 303 43.82 -21.29 3.10
CA SER A 303 43.85 -22.70 3.54
C SER A 303 43.15 -22.86 4.90
#